data_e2ee8878a1591fa10bd57b07c037f434
#
_entry.id   e2ee8878a1591fa10bd57b07c037f434
#
_cell.length_a   1.000
_cell.length_b   1.000
_cell.length_c   1.000
_cell.angle_alpha   90.00
_cell.angle_beta   90.00
_cell.angle_gamma   90.00
#
_symmetry.space_group_name_H-M   'P 1'
#
loop_
_entity.id
_entity.type
_entity.pdbx_description
1 polymer ?
#
loop_
_entity_poly.entity_id
_entity_poly.type
_entity_poly.pdbx_seq_one_letter_code
_entity_poly.pdbx_strand_id
1 'polypeptide(L)'
;MEIKENLISEVLGSAKAKTVVLFGGSPVRRDEIIRLISEGVDLTVYGTLNEEEGMAKLNELNEKADIVLIGGQYSNVQRERISKWVKVNLPKAKLSRPGFDYPYSNDAIRKDIVSKL
;
A
#
# COMPACT_ATOMS: atom_id res chain seq x y z
N MET A 1 12.36 17.03 17.79
CA MET A 1 11.91 16.72 17.56
C MET A 1 11.11 16.22 17.25
N GLU A 2 10.59 15.92 17.19
CA GLU A 2 9.97 15.49 16.90
C GLU A 2 9.03 15.51 15.82
N ILE A 3 9.18 15.88 14.70
CA ILE A 3 8.40 15.80 13.48
C ILE A 3 7.98 14.39 13.16
N LYS A 4 8.83 13.46 13.50
CA LYS A 4 8.55 12.05 13.27
C LYS A 4 7.27 11.58 13.95
N GLU A 5 6.88 12.26 15.00
CA GLU A 5 5.69 11.88 15.74
C GLU A 5 4.42 12.14 14.96
N ASN A 6 4.50 12.96 13.93
CA ASN A 6 3.35 13.29 13.12
C ASN A 6 3.19 12.40 11.89
N LEU A 7 4.17 11.53 11.66
CA LEU A 7 4.12 10.62 10.54
C LEU A 7 3.44 9.33 10.97
N ILE A 8 2.67 8.75 10.06
CA ILE A 8 2.00 7.49 10.35
C ILE A 8 2.56 6.41 9.45
N SER A 9 2.73 5.22 10.01
CA SER A 9 3.15 4.07 9.24
C SER A 9 2.04 3.03 9.15
N GLU A 10 1.00 3.19 9.95
CA GLU A 10 -0.12 2.27 9.89
C GLU A 10 -1.39 2.91 10.42
N VAL A 11 -2.51 2.42 9.94
CA VAL A 11 -3.83 2.77 10.41
C VAL A 11 -4.55 1.45 10.64
N LEU A 12 -5.15 1.29 11.81
CA LEU A 12 -5.87 0.05 12.12
C LEU A 12 -7.36 0.30 12.05
N GLY A 13 -8.01 -0.37 11.12
CA GLY A 13 -9.46 -0.28 10.98
C GLY A 13 -10.17 -1.27 11.88
N SER A 14 -11.46 -1.47 11.61
CA SER A 14 -12.27 -2.41 12.38
C SER A 14 -11.90 -3.85 12.04
N ALA A 15 -12.49 -4.80 12.76
CA ALA A 15 -12.25 -6.21 12.50
C ALA A 15 -12.69 -6.62 11.09
N LYS A 16 -13.58 -5.85 10.47
CA LYS A 16 -14.08 -6.13 9.13
C LYS A 16 -13.36 -5.35 8.03
N ALA A 17 -12.42 -4.49 8.40
CA ALA A 17 -11.74 -3.64 7.44
C ALA A 17 -10.85 -4.46 6.51
N LYS A 18 -10.79 -4.05 5.25
CA LYS A 18 -9.82 -4.63 4.33
C LYS A 18 -8.42 -4.16 4.71
N THR A 19 -7.43 -5.00 4.45
CA THR A 19 -6.05 -4.70 4.79
C THR A 19 -5.26 -4.36 3.53
N VAL A 20 -4.62 -3.18 3.56
CA VAL A 20 -3.80 -2.68 2.46
C VAL A 20 -2.35 -2.64 2.91
N VAL A 21 -1.44 -3.17 2.10
CA VAL A 21 -0.01 -3.01 2.33
C VAL A 21 0.51 -2.06 1.27
N LEU A 22 1.09 -0.95 1.73
CA LEU A 22 1.62 0.09 0.86
C LEU A 22 3.13 -0.02 0.76
N PHE A 23 3.62 -0.16 -0.47
CA PHE A 23 5.04 -0.08 -0.76
C PHE A 23 5.34 1.37 -1.13
N GLY A 24 5.79 2.15 -0.16
CA GLY A 24 6.10 3.56 -0.36
C GLY A 24 7.59 3.81 -0.44
N GLY A 25 7.97 5.03 -0.78
CA GLY A 25 9.38 5.38 -0.99
C GLY A 25 9.91 6.44 -0.06
N SER A 26 9.04 7.19 0.62
CA SER A 26 9.50 8.19 1.59
C SER A 26 8.49 8.29 2.71
N PRO A 27 8.93 8.67 3.92
CA PRO A 27 8.02 8.78 5.06
C PRO A 27 6.89 9.79 4.84
N VAL A 28 7.21 10.93 4.26
CA VAL A 28 6.21 11.98 4.06
C VAL A 28 5.15 11.55 3.05
N ARG A 29 5.59 11.01 1.92
CA ARG A 29 4.65 10.56 0.90
C ARG A 29 3.86 9.35 1.38
N ARG A 30 4.48 8.48 2.14
CA ARG A 30 3.80 7.33 2.73
C ARG A 30 2.66 7.81 3.63
N ASP A 31 2.95 8.76 4.51
CA ASP A 31 1.96 9.32 5.41
C ASP A 31 0.80 9.94 4.64
N GLU A 32 1.14 10.70 3.62
CA GLU A 32 0.14 11.36 2.79
C GLU A 32 -0.82 10.36 2.13
N ILE A 33 -0.26 9.30 1.57
CA ILE A 33 -1.07 8.30 0.90
C ILE A 33 -1.94 7.53 1.89
N ILE A 34 -1.38 7.18 3.05
CA ILE A 34 -2.15 6.46 4.06
C ILE A 34 -3.36 7.29 4.49
N ARG A 35 -3.15 8.58 4.76
CA ARG A 35 -4.25 9.46 5.15
C ARG A 35 -5.29 9.56 4.04
N LEU A 36 -4.82 9.68 2.82
CA LEU A 36 -5.68 9.83 1.67
C LEU A 36 -6.62 8.64 1.47
N ILE A 37 -6.07 7.43 1.49
CA ILE A 37 -6.88 6.25 1.19
C ILE A 37 -7.72 5.79 2.37
N SER A 38 -7.33 6.15 3.59
CA SER A 38 -8.09 5.75 4.77
C SER A 38 -9.15 6.76 5.18
N GLU A 39 -9.15 7.96 4.58
CA GLU A 39 -10.11 8.98 4.95
C GLU A 39 -11.52 8.58 4.54
N GLY A 40 -12.41 8.48 5.53
CA GLY A 40 -13.79 8.14 5.26
C GLY A 40 -14.03 6.68 4.87
N VAL A 41 -13.01 5.85 4.97
CA VAL A 41 -13.10 4.43 4.61
C VAL A 41 -12.52 3.60 5.74
N ASP A 42 -13.19 2.50 6.06
CA ASP A 42 -12.72 1.60 7.11
C ASP A 42 -11.65 0.67 6.54
N LEU A 43 -10.39 1.04 6.71
CA LEU A 43 -9.26 0.27 6.19
C LEU A 43 -8.22 0.07 7.28
N THR A 44 -7.54 -1.07 7.21
CA THR A 44 -6.29 -1.28 7.92
C THR A 44 -5.19 -1.10 6.87
N VAL A 45 -4.26 -0.20 7.12
CA VAL A 45 -3.20 0.11 6.16
C VAL A 45 -1.85 0.00 6.85
N TYR A 46 -0.95 -0.75 6.25
CA TYR A 46 0.43 -0.84 6.72
C TYR A 46 1.33 -0.24 5.66
N GLY A 47 2.03 0.83 6.01
CA GLY A 47 2.93 1.50 5.08
C GLY A 47 4.37 1.09 5.30
N THR A 48 5.08 0.88 4.22
CA THR A 48 6.48 0.49 4.26
C THR A 48 7.29 1.45 3.39
N LEU A 49 8.61 1.41 3.51
CA LEU A 49 9.47 2.38 2.83
C LEU A 49 10.39 1.78 1.78
N ASN A 50 10.42 0.46 1.67
CA ASN A 50 11.23 -0.19 0.64
C ASN A 50 10.69 -1.58 0.39
N GLU A 51 11.23 -2.22 -0.64
CA GLU A 51 10.76 -3.53 -1.04
C GLU A 51 10.92 -4.56 0.07
N GLU A 52 12.04 -4.51 0.76
CA GLU A 52 12.32 -5.48 1.82
C GLU A 52 11.30 -5.39 2.95
N GLU A 53 11.01 -4.18 3.40
CA GLU A 53 10.00 -3.97 4.44
C GLU A 53 8.62 -4.41 3.98
N GLY A 54 8.27 -4.09 2.75
CA GLY A 54 6.99 -4.46 2.20
C GLY A 54 6.82 -5.97 2.11
N MET A 55 7.85 -6.65 1.64
CA MET A 55 7.80 -8.11 1.53
C MET A 55 7.73 -8.76 2.91
N ALA A 56 8.45 -8.20 3.89
CA ALA A 56 8.39 -8.72 5.25
C ALA A 56 6.98 -8.59 5.82
N LYS A 57 6.32 -7.45 5.54
CA LYS A 57 4.95 -7.25 6.01
C LYS A 57 3.99 -8.21 5.32
N LEU A 58 4.16 -8.46 4.05
CA LEU A 58 3.32 -9.42 3.34
C LEU A 58 3.48 -10.83 3.91
N ASN A 59 4.72 -11.21 4.22
CA ASN A 59 4.95 -12.51 4.83
C ASN A 59 4.31 -12.61 6.20
N GLU A 60 4.35 -11.54 6.96
CA GLU A 60 3.74 -11.50 8.28
C GLU A 60 2.22 -11.63 8.22
N LEU A 61 1.60 -10.89 7.32
CA LEU A 61 0.15 -10.85 7.18
C LEU A 61 -0.40 -12.07 6.44
N ASN A 62 0.37 -12.55 5.46
CA ASN A 62 -0.02 -13.68 4.64
C ASN A 62 -1.41 -13.43 4.02
N GLU A 63 -2.34 -14.36 4.17
CA GLU A 63 -3.66 -14.26 3.53
C GLU A 63 -4.51 -13.11 4.06
N LYS A 64 -4.08 -12.43 5.11
CA LYS A 64 -4.83 -11.30 5.62
C LYS A 64 -4.65 -10.04 4.78
N ALA A 65 -3.64 -10.00 3.92
CA ALA A 65 -3.45 -8.86 3.03
C ALA A 65 -4.46 -8.94 1.89
N ASP A 66 -5.27 -7.90 1.75
CA ASP A 66 -6.32 -7.86 0.72
C ASP A 66 -5.91 -7.07 -0.50
N ILE A 67 -5.15 -6.00 -0.32
CA ILE A 67 -4.73 -5.12 -1.41
C ILE A 67 -3.27 -4.77 -1.21
N VAL A 68 -2.49 -4.82 -2.29
CA VAL A 68 -1.09 -4.42 -2.28
C VAL A 68 -0.97 -3.22 -3.21
N LEU A 69 -0.58 -2.07 -2.65
CA LEU A 69 -0.41 -0.82 -3.39
C LEU A 69 1.07 -0.55 -3.57
N ILE A 70 1.53 -0.51 -4.81
CA ILE A 70 2.94 -0.27 -5.12
C ILE A 70 3.12 1.14 -5.62
N GLY A 71 3.93 1.92 -4.91
CA GLY A 71 4.15 3.31 -5.22
C GLY A 71 4.93 3.54 -6.50
N GLY A 72 4.90 4.78 -6.99
CA GLY A 72 5.48 5.13 -8.27
C GLY A 72 6.99 5.14 -8.32
N GLN A 73 7.64 5.19 -7.16
CA GLN A 73 9.09 5.26 -7.12
C GLN A 73 9.78 3.93 -7.37
N TYR A 74 9.02 2.86 -7.41
CA TYR A 74 9.58 1.53 -7.64
C TYR A 74 9.85 1.32 -9.13
N SER A 75 10.97 0.64 -9.43
CA SER A 75 11.31 0.34 -10.82
C SER A 75 10.38 -0.72 -11.38
N ASN A 76 10.40 -0.87 -12.71
CA ASN A 76 9.60 -1.92 -13.35
C ASN A 76 10.02 -3.30 -12.85
N VAL A 77 11.32 -3.51 -12.66
CA VAL A 77 11.82 -4.79 -12.16
C VAL A 77 11.26 -5.07 -10.77
N GLN A 78 11.27 -4.06 -9.89
CA GLN A 78 10.73 -4.23 -8.55
C GLN A 78 9.23 -4.50 -8.58
N ARG A 79 8.49 -3.76 -9.41
CA ARG A 79 7.05 -3.95 -9.52
C ARG A 79 6.70 -5.34 -10.02
N GLU A 80 7.43 -5.83 -11.00
CA GLU A 80 7.18 -7.16 -11.53
C GLU A 80 7.51 -8.23 -10.50
N ARG A 81 8.59 -8.05 -9.78
CA ARG A 81 9.00 -9.01 -8.75
C ARG A 81 7.96 -9.11 -7.65
N ILE A 82 7.52 -7.95 -7.16
CA ILE A 82 6.49 -7.89 -6.11
C ILE A 82 5.18 -8.49 -6.61
N SER A 83 4.78 -8.08 -7.81
CA SER A 83 3.51 -8.53 -8.40
C SER A 83 3.50 -10.04 -8.59
N LYS A 84 4.60 -10.59 -9.08
CA LYS A 84 4.70 -12.02 -9.32
C LYS A 84 4.61 -12.79 -8.01
N TRP A 85 5.33 -12.31 -7.00
CA TRP A 85 5.30 -12.95 -5.69
C TRP A 85 3.88 -12.96 -5.12
N VAL A 86 3.18 -11.84 -5.23
CA VAL A 86 1.82 -11.71 -4.72
C VAL A 86 0.89 -12.68 -5.46
N LYS A 87 0.99 -12.75 -6.78
CA LYS A 87 0.13 -13.64 -7.56
C LYS A 87 0.33 -15.10 -7.19
N VAL A 88 1.55 -15.49 -6.89
CA VAL A 88 1.87 -16.88 -6.55
C VAL A 88 1.48 -17.19 -5.10
N ASN A 89 1.79 -16.30 -4.18
CA ASN A 89 1.65 -16.58 -2.75
C ASN A 89 0.35 -16.05 -2.14
N LEU A 90 -0.23 -14.99 -2.72
CA LEU A 90 -1.44 -14.37 -2.21
C LEU A 90 -2.43 -14.19 -3.37
N PRO A 91 -2.94 -15.28 -3.93
CA PRO A 91 -3.75 -15.18 -5.15
C PRO A 91 -5.05 -14.40 -4.97
N LYS A 92 -5.52 -14.24 -3.75
CA LYS A 92 -6.75 -13.48 -3.50
C LYS A 92 -6.50 -11.99 -3.31
N ALA A 93 -5.24 -11.59 -3.11
CA ALA A 93 -4.92 -10.18 -2.92
C ALA A 93 -4.97 -9.46 -4.25
N LYS A 94 -5.44 -8.21 -4.22
CA LYS A 94 -5.52 -7.38 -5.42
C LYS A 94 -4.34 -6.43 -5.46
N LEU A 95 -3.81 -6.23 -6.65
CA LEU A 95 -2.69 -5.31 -6.85
C LEU A 95 -3.22 -3.96 -7.30
N SER A 96 -2.82 -2.91 -6.60
CA SER A 96 -3.14 -1.55 -6.98
C SER A 96 -1.87 -0.89 -7.50
N ARG A 97 -1.86 -0.60 -8.79
CA ARG A 97 -0.74 0.07 -9.45
C ARG A 97 -1.34 1.17 -10.30
N PRO A 98 -1.29 2.41 -9.85
CA PRO A 98 -1.90 3.49 -10.62
C PRO A 98 -1.33 3.67 -12.02
N GLY A 99 -0.36 2.87 -12.40
CA GLY A 99 0.12 2.84 -13.76
C GLY A 99 1.39 3.64 -13.93
N PHE A 100 2.10 3.33 -15.00
CA PHE A 100 3.32 4.05 -15.31
C PHE A 100 3.06 5.22 -16.23
N ASP A 101 1.94 5.16 -16.93
CA ASP A 101 1.77 5.98 -18.13
C ASP A 101 1.19 7.33 -17.83
N TYR A 102 0.85 7.60 -16.58
CA TYR A 102 0.32 8.90 -16.23
C TYR A 102 0.76 9.28 -14.82
N PRO A 103 0.74 10.58 -14.52
CA PRO A 103 1.20 11.02 -13.21
C PRO A 103 0.41 10.40 -12.10
N TYR A 104 1.09 10.04 -11.02
CA TYR A 104 0.42 9.55 -9.85
C TYR A 104 -0.29 10.70 -9.18
N SER A 105 -1.57 10.82 -9.39
CA SER A 105 -2.35 11.80 -8.66
C SER A 105 -2.94 11.10 -7.44
N ASN A 106 -3.15 11.87 -6.38
CA ASN A 106 -3.79 11.35 -5.18
C ASN A 106 -5.17 10.83 -5.50
N ASP A 107 -5.87 11.52 -6.39
CA ASP A 107 -7.21 11.13 -6.77
C ASP A 107 -7.24 9.77 -7.47
N ALA A 108 -6.29 9.53 -8.35
CA ALA A 108 -6.21 8.25 -9.05
C ALA A 108 -5.91 7.10 -8.09
N ILE A 109 -5.01 7.34 -7.13
CA ILE A 109 -4.67 6.34 -6.13
C ILE A 109 -5.90 5.98 -5.30
N ARG A 110 -6.61 7.00 -4.82
CA ARG A 110 -7.79 6.77 -4.00
C ARG A 110 -8.87 6.03 -4.78
N LYS A 111 -9.13 6.44 -6.01
CA LYS A 111 -10.15 5.79 -6.82
C LYS A 111 -9.81 4.34 -7.08
N ASP A 112 -8.55 4.04 -7.31
CA ASP A 112 -8.14 2.67 -7.57
C ASP A 112 -8.35 1.81 -6.34
N ILE A 113 -7.95 2.29 -5.17
CA ILE A 113 -8.14 1.56 -3.92
C ILE A 113 -9.63 1.32 -3.65
N VAL A 114 -10.43 2.37 -3.77
CA VAL A 114 -11.86 2.25 -3.50
C VAL A 114 -12.52 1.25 -4.45
N SER A 115 -12.08 1.21 -5.69
CA SER A 115 -12.65 0.29 -6.68
C SER A 115 -12.35 -1.17 -6.35
N LYS A 116 -11.35 -1.42 -5.51
CA LYS A 116 -10.94 -2.77 -5.16
C LYS A 116 -11.48 -3.22 -3.80
N LEU A 117 -12.21 -2.37 -3.12
CA LEU A 117 -12.85 -2.74 -1.85
C LEU A 117 -14.18 -3.50 -2.08
#